data_e7eaba891ac9e46a87bee8ca8538e1e3
#
_entry.id   e7eaba891ac9e46a87bee8ca8538e1e3
#
_cell.length_a   1.000
_cell.length_b   1.000
_cell.length_c   1.000
_cell.angle_alpha   90.00
_cell.angle_beta   90.00
_cell.angle_gamma   90.00
#
_symmetry.space_group_name_H-M   'P 1'
#
loop_
_entity.id
_entity.type
_entity.pdbx_description
1 polymer ?
#
loop_
_entity_poly.entity_id
_entity_poly.type
_entity_poly.pdbx_seq_one_letter_code
_entity_poly.pdbx_strand_id
1 'polypeptide(L)'
;MSDLDADPSRAASGARPGDQARVSAMVAVSPAEAFDLFTRETDLWWRRGVRFRAGGRAPGALHFEPGVGGRLFEEFTGASGPQLVEFGRITVWDPPARLVFEWHGVNFAPGEKTEVDVSFEPAGDGTRVTVVHRGWAALRADHPVRHGKETAAFIGGIGLWWGDLLSALREHAARRP
;
A
#
# COMPACT_ATOMS: atom_id res chain seq x y z
N MET A 1 -43.65 -10.58 -20.45
CA MET A 1 -43.54 -9.61 -19.36
C MET A 1 -42.61 -10.23 -18.33
N SER A 2 -41.35 -9.98 -18.46
CA SER A 2 -40.33 -10.55 -17.58
C SER A 2 -39.38 -9.42 -17.22
N ASP A 3 -39.43 -9.02 -15.97
CA ASP A 3 -38.57 -8.04 -15.38
C ASP A 3 -37.16 -8.63 -15.27
N LEU A 4 -36.22 -7.92 -15.83
CA LEU A 4 -34.83 -8.22 -15.72
C LEU A 4 -34.29 -7.60 -14.42
N ASP A 5 -34.02 -8.46 -13.46
CA ASP A 5 -33.29 -8.13 -12.27
C ASP A 5 -31.89 -7.59 -12.66
N ALA A 6 -31.74 -6.29 -12.48
CA ALA A 6 -30.43 -5.67 -12.57
C ALA A 6 -29.67 -5.95 -11.28
N ASP A 7 -28.65 -6.76 -11.37
CA ASP A 7 -27.67 -7.01 -10.32
C ASP A 7 -26.93 -5.70 -9.95
N PRO A 8 -27.06 -5.17 -8.71
CA PRO A 8 -26.39 -3.95 -8.29
C PRO A 8 -24.93 -4.13 -7.87
N SER A 9 -24.35 -5.31 -8.09
CA SER A 9 -22.99 -5.65 -7.61
C SER A 9 -21.85 -5.24 -8.55
N ARG A 10 -22.09 -4.42 -9.57
CA ARG A 10 -21.06 -3.99 -10.51
C ARG A 10 -20.83 -2.49 -10.52
N ALA A 11 -20.59 -1.93 -9.35
CA ALA A 11 -19.88 -0.65 -9.29
C ALA A 11 -18.38 -0.92 -9.55
N ALA A 12 -18.04 -1.12 -10.82
CA ALA A 12 -16.65 -1.03 -11.24
C ALA A 12 -16.18 0.38 -10.90
N SER A 13 -15.31 0.48 -9.90
CA SER A 13 -14.55 1.68 -9.61
C SER A 13 -13.80 2.03 -10.91
N GLY A 14 -14.33 2.97 -11.68
CA GLY A 14 -13.77 3.41 -12.94
C GLY A 14 -12.46 4.16 -12.67
N ALA A 15 -11.36 3.42 -12.59
CA ALA A 15 -10.03 4.01 -12.56
C ALA A 15 -9.86 4.86 -13.82
N ARG A 16 -9.70 6.17 -13.67
CA ARG A 16 -9.38 7.06 -14.77
C ARG A 16 -7.98 6.73 -15.27
N PRO A 17 -7.72 6.66 -16.59
CA PRO A 17 -6.38 6.51 -17.12
C PRO A 17 -5.45 7.56 -16.49
N GLY A 18 -4.30 7.12 -15.94
CA GLY A 18 -3.32 8.00 -15.28
C GLY A 18 -3.59 8.31 -13.81
N ASP A 19 -4.59 7.68 -13.17
CA ASP A 19 -4.91 7.89 -11.75
C ASP A 19 -4.27 6.87 -10.81
N GLN A 20 -3.53 5.90 -11.33
CA GLN A 20 -2.98 4.82 -10.53
C GLN A 20 -1.57 4.44 -10.93
N ALA A 21 -0.78 4.03 -9.94
CA ALA A 21 0.45 3.29 -10.15
C ALA A 21 0.18 1.79 -9.93
N ARG A 22 0.72 0.94 -10.80
CA ARG A 22 0.64 -0.52 -10.69
C ARG A 22 2.04 -1.11 -10.75
N VAL A 23 2.40 -1.88 -9.74
CA VAL A 23 3.71 -2.54 -9.65
C VAL A 23 3.53 -3.97 -9.20
N SER A 24 4.29 -4.89 -9.78
CA SER A 24 4.29 -6.31 -9.39
C SER A 24 5.70 -6.80 -9.12
N ALA A 25 5.80 -7.76 -8.20
CA ALA A 25 7.03 -8.50 -7.96
C ALA A 25 6.72 -9.99 -7.74
N MET A 26 7.66 -10.82 -8.13
CA MET A 26 7.62 -12.25 -7.81
C MET A 26 8.35 -12.50 -6.49
N VAL A 27 7.69 -13.20 -5.58
CA VAL A 27 8.29 -13.65 -4.31
C VAL A 27 8.30 -15.16 -4.23
N ALA A 28 9.38 -15.73 -3.70
CA ALA A 28 9.65 -17.19 -3.70
C ALA A 28 9.00 -17.89 -2.51
N VAL A 29 7.77 -17.55 -2.19
CA VAL A 29 6.96 -18.14 -1.10
C VAL A 29 5.51 -18.30 -1.56
N SER A 30 4.73 -19.12 -0.83
CA SER A 30 3.30 -19.31 -1.11
C SER A 30 2.49 -18.00 -0.93
N PRO A 31 1.28 -17.89 -1.51
CA PRO A 31 0.42 -16.73 -1.27
C PRO A 31 0.11 -16.48 0.21
N ALA A 32 -0.09 -17.52 1.01
CA ALA A 32 -0.33 -17.38 2.45
C ALA A 32 0.89 -16.79 3.16
N GLU A 33 2.08 -17.28 2.84
CA GLU A 33 3.33 -16.73 3.40
C GLU A 33 3.58 -15.31 2.90
N ALA A 34 3.33 -15.01 1.62
CA ALA A 34 3.49 -13.67 1.07
C ALA A 34 2.56 -12.66 1.75
N PHE A 35 1.32 -13.05 2.00
CA PHE A 35 0.36 -12.24 2.76
C PHE A 35 0.83 -11.98 4.19
N ASP A 36 1.31 -13.01 4.88
CA ASP A 36 1.84 -12.89 6.25
C ASP A 36 3.11 -12.03 6.28
N LEU A 37 4.04 -12.20 5.34
CA LEU A 37 5.21 -11.33 5.21
C LEU A 37 4.81 -9.87 5.03
N PHE A 38 3.87 -9.62 4.13
CA PHE A 38 3.41 -8.27 3.84
C PHE A 38 2.80 -7.58 5.06
N THR A 39 1.98 -8.30 5.83
CA THR A 39 1.17 -7.73 6.91
C THR A 39 1.80 -7.87 8.31
N ARG A 40 2.34 -9.03 8.64
CA ARG A 40 2.86 -9.31 9.99
C ARG A 40 4.33 -8.95 10.15
N GLU A 41 5.08 -8.99 9.06
CA GLU A 41 6.51 -8.70 9.06
C GLU A 41 6.84 -7.36 8.37
N THR A 42 5.87 -6.48 8.28
CA THR A 42 5.98 -5.20 7.57
C THR A 42 7.22 -4.42 7.96
N ASP A 43 7.52 -4.32 9.26
CA ASP A 43 8.68 -3.59 9.75
C ASP A 43 10.03 -4.19 9.29
N LEU A 44 10.07 -5.47 8.98
CA LEU A 44 11.30 -6.18 8.62
C LEU A 44 11.72 -5.94 7.15
N TRP A 45 10.75 -5.67 6.28
CA TRP A 45 11.05 -5.44 4.86
C TRP A 45 10.77 -4.01 4.38
N TRP A 46 9.85 -3.28 5.02
CA TRP A 46 9.55 -1.91 4.63
C TRP A 46 10.76 -1.00 4.88
N ARG A 47 11.27 -0.40 3.83
CA ARG A 47 12.53 0.36 3.88
C ARG A 47 12.49 1.49 4.91
N ARG A 48 13.64 1.80 5.46
CA ARG A 48 13.85 2.92 6.37
C ARG A 48 14.33 4.16 5.62
N GLY A 49 14.28 5.30 6.29
CA GLY A 49 14.66 6.60 5.76
C GLY A 49 13.46 7.49 5.46
N VAL A 50 13.70 8.78 5.37
CA VAL A 50 12.66 9.82 5.23
C VAL A 50 11.76 9.65 4.00
N ARG A 51 12.22 8.92 3.02
CA ARG A 51 11.45 8.60 1.81
C ARG A 51 10.35 7.55 2.06
N PHE A 52 10.50 6.72 3.10
CA PHE A 52 9.66 5.56 3.36
C PHE A 52 8.98 5.56 4.73
N ARG A 53 9.52 6.31 5.68
CA ARG A 53 9.10 6.32 7.08
C ARG A 53 8.88 7.74 7.59
N ALA A 54 7.85 7.96 8.40
CA ALA A 54 7.64 9.24 9.07
C ALA A 54 8.78 9.56 10.05
N GLY A 55 9.23 8.58 10.80
CA GLY A 55 10.39 8.68 11.69
C GLY A 55 11.74 8.64 10.98
N GLY A 56 11.77 8.44 9.66
CA GLY A 56 13.00 8.32 8.88
C GLY A 56 13.85 7.13 9.32
N ARG A 57 14.99 7.41 9.98
CA ARG A 57 15.88 6.41 10.55
C ARG A 57 15.80 6.33 12.09
N ALA A 58 14.91 7.10 12.70
CA ALA A 58 14.69 7.03 14.13
C ALA A 58 14.29 5.62 14.58
N PRO A 59 14.64 5.20 15.81
CA PRO A 59 14.19 3.93 16.36
C PRO A 59 12.67 3.84 16.41
N GLY A 60 12.11 2.76 15.89
CA GLY A 60 10.68 2.55 15.83
C GLY A 60 10.29 1.38 14.96
N ALA A 61 9.00 1.18 14.79
CA ALA A 61 8.42 0.07 14.04
C ALA A 61 7.15 0.46 13.28
N LEU A 62 6.94 -0.18 12.14
CA LEU A 62 5.77 -0.05 11.30
C LEU A 62 4.88 -1.29 11.48
N HIS A 63 3.60 -1.08 11.68
CA HIS A 63 2.64 -2.13 12.00
C HIS A 63 1.40 -2.09 11.12
N PHE A 64 0.93 -3.29 10.72
CA PHE A 64 -0.46 -3.50 10.32
C PHE A 64 -1.21 -4.19 11.46
N GLU A 65 -2.32 -3.61 11.90
CA GLU A 65 -3.28 -4.30 12.76
C GLU A 65 -4.15 -5.21 11.89
N PRO A 66 -4.30 -6.52 12.22
CA PRO A 66 -5.07 -7.45 11.41
C PRO A 66 -6.55 -7.10 11.33
N GLY A 67 -7.16 -7.38 10.17
CA GLY A 67 -8.60 -7.29 9.97
C GLY A 67 -9.07 -5.94 9.45
N VAL A 68 -10.33 -5.91 9.00
CA VAL A 68 -11.00 -4.69 8.54
C VAL A 68 -11.09 -3.68 9.68
N GLY A 69 -10.76 -2.42 9.38
CA GLY A 69 -10.65 -1.34 10.38
C GLY A 69 -9.30 -1.27 11.08
N GLY A 70 -8.42 -2.26 10.91
CA GLY A 70 -7.05 -2.24 11.41
C GLY A 70 -6.23 -1.09 10.80
N ARG A 71 -5.30 -0.56 11.58
CA ARG A 71 -4.45 0.56 11.16
C ARG A 71 -3.16 0.07 10.51
N LEU A 72 -2.67 0.84 9.53
CA LEU A 72 -1.25 0.90 9.19
C LEU A 72 -0.66 2.11 9.90
N PHE A 73 0.28 1.91 10.80
CA PHE A 73 0.85 2.99 11.60
C PHE A 73 2.33 2.75 11.93
N GLU A 74 3.02 3.83 12.19
CA GLU A 74 4.42 3.83 12.64
C GLU A 74 4.51 4.42 14.04
N GLU A 75 5.19 3.71 14.94
CA GLU A 75 5.64 4.23 16.22
C GLU A 75 7.14 4.47 16.16
N PHE A 76 7.60 5.63 16.57
CA PHE A 76 9.01 5.95 16.61
C PHE A 76 9.33 6.97 17.71
N THR A 77 10.60 7.02 18.12
CA THR A 77 11.09 8.01 19.06
C THR A 77 11.88 9.07 18.31
N GLY A 78 11.26 10.23 18.12
CA GLY A 78 11.88 11.41 17.51
C GLY A 78 12.55 12.32 18.54
N ALA A 79 13.05 13.46 18.09
CA ALA A 79 13.69 14.46 18.94
C ALA A 79 12.75 15.00 20.06
N SER A 80 11.44 15.00 19.80
CA SER A 80 10.40 15.44 20.76
C SER A 80 9.83 14.31 21.61
N GLY A 81 10.42 13.11 21.57
CA GLY A 81 9.96 11.93 22.31
C GLY A 81 9.15 10.96 21.44
N PRO A 82 8.41 10.03 22.09
CA PRO A 82 7.61 9.01 21.40
C PRO A 82 6.51 9.64 20.52
N GLN A 83 6.37 9.13 19.30
CA GLN A 83 5.36 9.56 18.33
C GLN A 83 4.68 8.36 17.68
N LEU A 84 3.42 8.55 17.27
CA LEU A 84 2.64 7.60 16.49
C LEU A 84 2.05 8.33 15.27
N VAL A 85 2.27 7.76 14.09
CA VAL A 85 1.70 8.26 12.83
C VAL A 85 0.90 7.16 12.16
N GLU A 86 -0.39 7.39 11.97
CA GLU A 86 -1.27 6.50 11.21
C GLU A 86 -1.23 6.87 9.72
N PHE A 87 -1.01 5.88 8.86
CA PHE A 87 -0.99 6.04 7.41
C PHE A 87 -2.26 5.58 6.72
N GLY A 88 -3.10 4.81 7.37
CA GLY A 88 -4.33 4.34 6.78
C GLY A 88 -5.03 3.25 7.57
N ARG A 89 -6.16 2.82 7.00
CA ARG A 89 -7.00 1.77 7.58
C ARG A 89 -7.37 0.73 6.56
N ILE A 90 -7.42 -0.52 6.99
CA ILE A 90 -7.77 -1.67 6.17
C ILE A 90 -9.27 -1.65 5.88
N THR A 91 -9.62 -1.76 4.61
CA THR A 91 -11.00 -1.86 4.12
C THR A 91 -11.35 -3.25 3.61
N VAL A 92 -10.35 -4.03 3.14
CA VAL A 92 -10.50 -5.44 2.78
C VAL A 92 -9.36 -6.23 3.38
N TRP A 93 -9.71 -7.29 4.10
CA TRP A 93 -8.79 -8.25 4.67
C TRP A 93 -9.23 -9.65 4.25
N ASP A 94 -8.65 -10.16 3.19
CA ASP A 94 -9.02 -11.45 2.58
C ASP A 94 -7.76 -12.31 2.35
N PRO A 95 -7.18 -12.88 3.45
CA PRO A 95 -6.03 -13.75 3.31
C PRO A 95 -6.44 -15.09 2.66
N PRO A 96 -5.61 -15.69 1.80
CA PRO A 96 -4.29 -15.22 1.43
C PRO A 96 -4.27 -14.33 0.18
N ALA A 97 -5.44 -13.91 -0.34
CA ALA A 97 -5.57 -13.41 -1.70
C ALA A 97 -5.45 -11.89 -1.82
N ARG A 98 -5.99 -11.12 -0.86
CA ARG A 98 -6.13 -9.67 -1.06
C ARG A 98 -6.11 -8.88 0.24
N LEU A 99 -5.50 -7.70 0.15
CA LEU A 99 -5.49 -6.67 1.18
C LEU A 99 -5.80 -5.32 0.52
N VAL A 100 -6.77 -4.57 1.03
CA VAL A 100 -7.01 -3.20 0.58
C VAL A 100 -7.00 -2.27 1.79
N PHE A 101 -6.34 -1.13 1.68
CA PHE A 101 -6.33 -0.14 2.73
C PHE A 101 -6.35 1.28 2.16
N GLU A 102 -6.98 2.19 2.89
CA GLU A 102 -6.88 3.61 2.65
C GLU A 102 -5.47 4.08 3.00
N TRP A 103 -4.96 5.02 2.23
CA TRP A 103 -3.67 5.65 2.48
C TRP A 103 -3.81 7.15 2.62
N HIS A 104 -3.26 7.69 3.69
CA HIS A 104 -3.05 9.12 3.86
C HIS A 104 -1.63 9.38 4.36
N GLY A 105 -0.87 10.13 3.58
CA GLY A 105 0.49 10.51 3.95
C GLY A 105 0.51 11.61 5.02
N VAL A 106 1.69 11.87 5.58
CA VAL A 106 1.90 12.86 6.64
C VAL A 106 1.48 14.29 6.26
N ASN A 107 1.43 14.59 4.97
CA ASN A 107 1.05 15.90 4.43
C ASN A 107 -0.36 15.94 3.83
N PHE A 108 -1.17 14.92 4.09
CA PHE A 108 -2.58 14.92 3.68
C PHE A 108 -3.42 15.71 4.68
N ALA A 109 -4.35 16.50 4.17
CA ALA A 109 -5.34 17.17 5.01
C ALA A 109 -6.38 16.15 5.53
N PRO A 110 -7.11 16.49 6.61
CA PRO A 110 -8.21 15.64 7.10
C PRO A 110 -9.21 15.31 5.98
N GLY A 111 -9.52 14.02 5.80
CA GLY A 111 -10.42 13.52 4.75
C GLY A 111 -9.76 13.28 3.40
N GLU A 112 -8.56 13.76 3.14
CA GLU A 112 -7.79 13.39 1.95
C GLU A 112 -7.24 11.97 2.10
N LYS A 113 -7.47 11.14 1.11
CA LYS A 113 -6.99 9.76 1.09
C LYS A 113 -6.87 9.23 -0.33
N THR A 114 -6.05 8.21 -0.47
CA THR A 114 -5.94 7.37 -1.64
C THR A 114 -6.18 5.92 -1.24
N GLU A 115 -6.07 4.98 -2.14
CA GLU A 115 -6.32 3.57 -1.87
C GLU A 115 -5.18 2.71 -2.39
N VAL A 116 -4.77 1.75 -1.59
CA VAL A 116 -3.79 0.73 -1.95
C VAL A 116 -4.47 -0.63 -1.97
N ASP A 117 -4.43 -1.30 -3.12
CA ASP A 117 -4.99 -2.62 -3.34
C ASP A 117 -3.84 -3.60 -3.64
N VAL A 118 -3.67 -4.60 -2.79
CA VAL A 118 -2.61 -5.59 -2.90
C VAL A 118 -3.22 -6.96 -3.17
N SER A 119 -2.82 -7.60 -4.25
CA SER A 119 -3.20 -8.97 -4.58
C SER A 119 -2.00 -9.92 -4.48
N PHE A 120 -2.29 -11.15 -4.06
CA PHE A 120 -1.32 -12.23 -3.86
C PHE A 120 -1.78 -13.45 -4.67
N GLU A 121 -1.22 -13.60 -5.86
CA GLU A 121 -1.66 -14.63 -6.81
C GLU A 121 -0.60 -15.71 -6.96
N PRO A 122 -0.97 -17.02 -6.93
CA PRO A 122 -0.03 -18.08 -7.24
C PRO A 122 0.58 -17.87 -8.63
N ALA A 123 1.89 -18.00 -8.73
CA ALA A 123 2.58 -17.86 -10.00
C ALA A 123 3.85 -18.71 -10.00
N GLY A 124 3.89 -19.76 -10.85
CA GLY A 124 4.98 -20.73 -10.80
C GLY A 124 5.10 -21.37 -9.41
N ASP A 125 6.30 -21.40 -8.88
CA ASP A 125 6.60 -21.95 -7.54
C ASP A 125 6.45 -20.91 -6.42
N GLY A 126 5.97 -19.70 -6.74
CA GLY A 126 5.88 -18.61 -5.79
C GLY A 126 4.59 -17.83 -5.93
N THR A 127 4.67 -16.56 -5.63
CA THR A 127 3.53 -15.64 -5.63
C THR A 127 3.87 -14.37 -6.40
N ARG A 128 2.94 -13.93 -7.24
CA ARG A 128 2.96 -12.59 -7.78
C ARG A 128 2.24 -11.66 -6.80
N VAL A 129 2.98 -10.74 -6.23
CA VAL A 129 2.43 -9.65 -5.41
C VAL A 129 2.26 -8.44 -6.30
N THR A 130 1.04 -7.95 -6.42
CA THR A 130 0.72 -6.76 -7.22
C THR A 130 0.14 -5.67 -6.32
N VAL A 131 0.70 -4.49 -6.37
CA VAL A 131 0.20 -3.28 -5.71
C VAL A 131 -0.38 -2.35 -6.75
N VAL A 132 -1.61 -1.90 -6.52
CA VAL A 132 -2.27 -0.83 -7.26
C VAL A 132 -2.57 0.31 -6.29
N HIS A 133 -1.93 1.45 -6.47
CA HIS A 133 -2.16 2.64 -5.65
C HIS A 133 -2.91 3.67 -6.49
N ARG A 134 -4.15 3.94 -6.15
CA ARG A 134 -5.10 4.72 -6.94
C ARG A 134 -5.77 5.82 -6.13
N GLY A 135 -6.53 6.69 -6.83
CA GLY A 135 -7.29 7.78 -6.20
C GLY A 135 -6.52 9.10 -6.17
N TRP A 136 -5.40 9.19 -6.88
CA TRP A 136 -4.57 10.40 -6.91
C TRP A 136 -5.25 11.57 -7.62
N ALA A 137 -6.17 11.31 -8.56
CA ALA A 137 -6.93 12.35 -9.25
C ALA A 137 -7.91 13.09 -8.34
N ALA A 138 -8.28 12.51 -7.20
CA ALA A 138 -9.12 13.16 -6.20
C ALA A 138 -8.36 14.23 -5.37
N LEU A 139 -7.03 14.16 -5.36
CA LEU A 139 -6.20 15.16 -4.71
C LEU A 139 -5.97 16.35 -5.65
N ARG A 140 -6.05 17.57 -5.12
CA ARG A 140 -5.82 18.79 -5.89
C ARG A 140 -4.46 18.79 -6.60
N ALA A 141 -4.36 19.49 -7.72
CA ALA A 141 -3.15 19.52 -8.55
C ALA A 141 -1.92 20.12 -7.83
N ASP A 142 -2.16 21.06 -6.91
CA ASP A 142 -1.13 21.72 -6.10
C ASP A 142 -0.86 21.03 -4.76
N HIS A 143 -1.37 19.80 -4.58
CA HIS A 143 -1.17 19.06 -3.32
C HIS A 143 0.33 18.85 -3.04
N PRO A 144 0.80 19.09 -1.80
CA PRO A 144 2.22 19.01 -1.43
C PRO A 144 2.89 17.67 -1.78
N VAL A 145 2.13 16.56 -1.74
CA VAL A 145 2.65 15.22 -2.09
C VAL A 145 3.17 15.13 -3.52
N ARG A 146 2.68 15.98 -4.41
CA ARG A 146 3.10 16.01 -5.82
C ARG A 146 4.45 16.68 -6.05
N HIS A 147 4.94 17.46 -5.07
CA HIS A 147 6.19 18.23 -5.20
C HIS A 147 6.26 19.06 -6.50
N GLY A 148 5.12 19.62 -6.93
CA GLY A 148 5.03 20.40 -8.17
C GLY A 148 5.13 19.60 -9.47
N LYS A 149 5.11 18.27 -9.40
CA LYS A 149 5.24 17.42 -10.60
C LYS A 149 3.93 17.31 -11.37
N GLU A 150 4.03 17.23 -12.69
CA GLU A 150 2.96 16.80 -13.57
C GLU A 150 2.44 15.42 -13.20
N THR A 151 1.15 15.15 -13.44
CA THR A 151 0.48 13.92 -13.02
C THR A 151 1.21 12.65 -13.46
N ALA A 152 1.63 12.55 -14.74
CA ALA A 152 2.32 11.37 -15.23
C ALA A 152 3.68 11.14 -14.52
N ALA A 153 4.46 12.20 -14.31
CA ALA A 153 5.74 12.12 -13.61
C ALA A 153 5.56 11.77 -12.13
N PHE A 154 4.51 12.31 -11.50
CA PHE A 154 4.17 12.00 -10.13
C PHE A 154 3.75 10.52 -9.97
N ILE A 155 2.84 10.01 -10.81
CA ILE A 155 2.41 8.61 -10.81
C ILE A 155 3.59 7.68 -11.10
N GLY A 156 4.48 8.04 -12.02
CA GLY A 156 5.73 7.32 -12.25
C GLY A 156 6.61 7.24 -10.99
N GLY A 157 6.69 8.33 -10.23
CA GLY A 157 7.38 8.38 -8.94
C GLY A 157 6.77 7.46 -7.88
N ILE A 158 5.46 7.37 -7.81
CA ILE A 158 4.74 6.42 -6.94
C ILE A 158 5.05 4.97 -7.35
N GLY A 159 5.08 4.68 -8.65
CA GLY A 159 5.46 3.37 -9.16
C GLY A 159 6.89 2.97 -8.77
N LEU A 160 7.85 3.88 -8.89
CA LEU A 160 9.24 3.64 -8.45
C LEU A 160 9.33 3.43 -6.95
N TRP A 161 8.59 4.18 -6.16
CA TRP A 161 8.53 4.04 -4.71
C TRP A 161 8.03 2.65 -4.29
N TRP A 162 6.93 2.18 -4.89
CA TRP A 162 6.44 0.82 -4.66
C TRP A 162 7.40 -0.24 -5.22
N GLY A 163 8.06 0.04 -6.33
CA GLY A 163 9.08 -0.86 -6.90
C GLY A 163 10.23 -1.11 -5.91
N ASP A 164 10.71 -0.07 -5.25
CA ASP A 164 11.72 -0.18 -4.20
C ASP A 164 11.23 -1.01 -3.02
N LEU A 165 9.98 -0.80 -2.58
CA LEU A 165 9.38 -1.55 -1.47
C LEU A 165 9.15 -3.02 -1.82
N LEU A 166 8.60 -3.33 -2.99
CA LEU A 166 8.39 -4.71 -3.41
C LEU A 166 9.70 -5.46 -3.68
N SER A 167 10.75 -4.76 -4.09
CA SER A 167 12.09 -5.34 -4.16
C SER A 167 12.61 -5.76 -2.78
N ALA A 168 12.38 -4.92 -1.77
CA ALA A 168 12.74 -5.26 -0.38
C ALA A 168 11.92 -6.44 0.16
N LEU A 169 10.62 -6.50 -0.16
CA LEU A 169 9.78 -7.66 0.18
C LEU A 169 10.30 -8.95 -0.46
N ARG A 170 10.65 -8.91 -1.75
CA ARG A 170 11.23 -10.05 -2.47
C ARG A 170 12.54 -10.52 -1.83
N GLU A 171 13.43 -9.60 -1.51
CA GLU A 171 14.69 -9.90 -0.84
C GLU A 171 14.46 -10.50 0.54
N HIS A 172 13.50 -9.99 1.29
CA HIS A 172 13.14 -10.52 2.61
C HIS A 172 12.56 -11.94 2.51
N ALA A 173 11.68 -12.19 1.57
CA ALA A 173 11.12 -13.52 1.31
C ALA A 173 12.21 -14.54 0.93
N ALA A 174 13.20 -14.14 0.13
CA ALA A 174 14.30 -15.00 -0.31
C ALA A 174 15.26 -15.42 0.82
N ARG A 175 15.27 -14.70 1.95
CA ARG A 175 16.13 -15.03 3.12
C ARG A 175 15.49 -16.04 4.05
N ARG A 176 14.24 -16.44 3.82
CA ARG A 176 13.60 -17.47 4.62
C ARG A 176 14.21 -18.84 4.27
N PRO A 177 14.48 -19.66 5.30
CA PRO A 177 14.98 -21.01 5.10
C PRO A 177 13.96 -21.92 4.41
#